data_fa7712332a64e7a75974aced09b2e200
#
_entry.id   fa7712332a64e7a75974aced09b2e200
#
_cell.length_a   1.000
_cell.length_b   1.000
_cell.length_c   1.000
_cell.angle_alpha   90.00
_cell.angle_beta   90.00
_cell.angle_gamma   90.00
#
_symmetry.space_group_name_H-M   'P 1'
#
loop_
_entity.id
_entity.type
_entity.pdbx_description
1 polymer ?
#
loop_
_entity_poly.entity_id
_entity_poly.type
_entity_poly.pdbx_seq_one_letter_code
_entity_poly.pdbx_strand_id
1 'polypeptide(L)'
;MNLTLKPDLRGKVAVVTGGAGVLCSEFVRALAQCGAKVAILNRTLSKGEALAEEVRQNGGEAMAFSCNVTDSESVKAAHEAVLAAFGKCDILINGAGGNNPRANTDKEYFELGDIEAATKSFFDIDEEGFRFVMDLNFVGTLLPTQAFAQDMIGREGCTIINISSMNAYTPLTKIPAYSGAKAAINNFTQWLAVHFSKVGIRVNAIAPGFFSTKQNAALLFNPDGTPTARTGKILAATPMGRFGDSEKELSGAVLFLLNNDAASFITGVTIPIDGGFSAYSGV
;
A
#
# COMPACT_ATOMS: atom_id res chain seq x y z
N MET A 1 -2.67 -8.04 -18.39
CA MET A 1 -3.71 -7.42 -17.52
C MET A 1 -4.80 -6.81 -18.40
N ASN A 2 -6.07 -7.04 -18.09
CA ASN A 2 -7.18 -6.43 -18.81
C ASN A 2 -7.80 -5.33 -17.95
N LEU A 3 -7.33 -4.08 -18.14
CA LEU A 3 -7.78 -2.94 -17.35
C LEU A 3 -9.19 -2.50 -17.76
N THR A 4 -10.06 -2.32 -16.77
CA THR A 4 -11.43 -1.81 -16.95
C THR A 4 -11.46 -0.28 -17.06
N LEU A 5 -10.46 0.39 -16.51
CA LEU A 5 -10.26 1.84 -16.56
C LEU A 5 -8.81 2.13 -17.03
N LYS A 6 -8.67 2.99 -18.05
CA LYS A 6 -7.35 3.35 -18.63
C LYS A 6 -7.25 4.87 -18.78
N PRO A 7 -6.91 5.59 -17.69
CA PRO A 7 -6.56 7.01 -17.82
C PRO A 7 -5.31 7.15 -18.71
N ASP A 8 -5.22 8.22 -19.46
CA ASP A 8 -4.03 8.53 -20.22
C ASP A 8 -2.95 9.12 -19.30
N LEU A 9 -1.92 8.31 -19.03
CA LEU A 9 -0.78 8.70 -18.18
C LEU A 9 0.51 8.89 -18.99
N ARG A 10 0.42 9.03 -20.32
CA ARG A 10 1.60 9.26 -21.18
C ARG A 10 2.32 10.55 -20.77
N GLY A 11 3.64 10.47 -20.67
CA GLY A 11 4.49 11.57 -20.22
C GLY A 11 4.52 11.79 -18.70
N LYS A 12 3.73 11.05 -17.92
CA LYS A 12 3.74 11.10 -16.45
C LYS A 12 4.80 10.17 -15.88
N VAL A 13 5.47 10.62 -14.83
CA VAL A 13 6.41 9.84 -14.02
C VAL A 13 5.71 9.37 -12.76
N ALA A 14 5.59 8.06 -12.61
CA ALA A 14 4.99 7.42 -11.44
C ALA A 14 6.06 6.74 -10.59
N VAL A 15 6.11 7.06 -9.32
CA VAL A 15 7.00 6.47 -8.33
C VAL A 15 6.19 5.56 -7.41
N VAL A 16 6.59 4.30 -7.26
CA VAL A 16 5.90 3.31 -6.43
C VAL A 16 6.88 2.74 -5.40
N THR A 17 6.72 3.11 -4.12
CA THR A 17 7.52 2.52 -3.04
C THR A 17 7.01 1.12 -2.71
N GLY A 18 7.94 0.18 -2.45
CA GLY A 18 7.57 -1.24 -2.30
C GLY A 18 6.95 -1.82 -3.58
N GLY A 19 7.28 -1.25 -4.75
CA GLY A 19 6.59 -1.50 -6.01
C GLY A 19 6.64 -2.95 -6.49
N ALA A 20 7.66 -3.74 -6.11
CA ALA A 20 7.70 -5.19 -6.38
C ALA A 20 7.01 -6.03 -5.27
N GLY A 21 6.29 -5.40 -4.35
CA GLY A 21 5.44 -6.07 -3.36
C GLY A 21 4.18 -6.65 -3.98
N VAL A 22 3.48 -7.50 -3.20
CA VAL A 22 2.33 -8.30 -3.65
C VAL A 22 1.25 -7.48 -4.35
N LEU A 23 0.78 -6.40 -3.72
CA LEU A 23 -0.27 -5.55 -4.26
C LEU A 23 0.29 -4.46 -5.18
N CYS A 24 1.44 -3.89 -4.83
CA CYS A 24 2.02 -2.77 -5.57
C CYS A 24 2.54 -3.17 -6.96
N SER A 25 2.90 -4.44 -7.17
CA SER A 25 3.28 -4.93 -8.51
C SER A 25 2.13 -4.83 -9.51
N GLU A 26 0.88 -4.97 -9.07
CA GLU A 26 -0.30 -4.74 -9.92
C GLU A 26 -0.45 -3.25 -10.28
N PHE A 27 -0.16 -2.34 -9.35
CA PHE A 27 -0.16 -0.90 -9.66
C PHE A 27 0.92 -0.55 -10.66
N VAL A 28 2.13 -1.09 -10.52
CA VAL A 28 3.23 -0.89 -11.48
C VAL A 28 2.81 -1.32 -12.89
N ARG A 29 2.23 -2.52 -13.03
CA ARG A 29 1.73 -3.02 -14.32
C ARG A 29 0.63 -2.13 -14.89
N ALA A 30 -0.33 -1.74 -14.05
CA ALA A 30 -1.45 -0.91 -14.45
C ALA A 30 -1.02 0.49 -14.93
N LEU A 31 -0.12 1.14 -14.18
CA LEU A 31 0.45 2.45 -14.53
C LEU A 31 1.21 2.40 -15.86
N ALA A 32 2.05 1.40 -16.04
CA ALA A 32 2.79 1.21 -17.27
C ALA A 32 1.88 0.96 -18.48
N GLN A 33 0.80 0.18 -18.31
CA GLN A 33 -0.22 -0.01 -19.37
C GLN A 33 -1.02 1.25 -19.71
N CYS A 34 -1.11 2.19 -18.76
CA CYS A 34 -1.70 3.51 -18.98
C CYS A 34 -0.68 4.51 -19.59
N GLY A 35 0.56 4.09 -19.85
CA GLY A 35 1.60 4.87 -20.53
C GLY A 35 2.51 5.68 -19.61
N ALA A 36 2.43 5.49 -18.29
CA ALA A 36 3.35 6.14 -17.36
C ALA A 36 4.76 5.53 -17.44
N LYS A 37 5.79 6.36 -17.18
CA LYS A 37 7.12 5.90 -16.82
C LYS A 37 7.12 5.52 -15.35
N VAL A 38 7.44 4.28 -15.01
CA VAL A 38 7.28 3.78 -13.63
C VAL A 38 8.63 3.55 -12.95
N ALA A 39 8.91 4.32 -11.91
CA ALA A 39 10.04 4.11 -11.01
C ALA A 39 9.62 3.16 -9.88
N ILE A 40 10.23 1.98 -9.83
CA ILE A 40 9.97 0.92 -8.86
C ILE A 40 10.99 1.03 -7.74
N LEU A 41 10.59 1.55 -6.58
CA LEU A 41 11.46 1.69 -5.42
C LEU A 41 11.34 0.47 -4.50
N ASN A 42 12.43 -0.26 -4.33
CA ASN A 42 12.46 -1.46 -3.50
C ASN A 42 13.75 -1.56 -2.69
N ARG A 43 13.66 -2.06 -1.44
CA ARG A 43 14.84 -2.36 -0.63
C ARG A 43 15.70 -3.45 -1.28
N THR A 44 15.09 -4.48 -1.86
CA THR A 44 15.78 -5.53 -2.63
C THR A 44 15.68 -5.18 -4.10
N LEU A 45 16.76 -4.64 -4.67
CA LEU A 45 16.80 -4.13 -6.05
C LEU A 45 16.41 -5.20 -7.07
N SER A 46 16.93 -6.43 -6.94
CA SER A 46 16.68 -7.53 -7.90
C SER A 46 15.20 -7.88 -8.09
N LYS A 47 14.36 -7.70 -7.05
CA LYS A 47 12.91 -7.89 -7.19
C LYS A 47 12.27 -6.80 -8.06
N GLY A 48 12.74 -5.58 -7.90
CA GLY A 48 12.31 -4.45 -8.72
C GLY A 48 12.74 -4.62 -10.17
N GLU A 49 13.99 -5.04 -10.40
CA GLU A 49 14.54 -5.28 -11.75
C GLU A 49 13.77 -6.35 -12.52
N ALA A 50 13.42 -7.46 -11.85
CA ALA A 50 12.60 -8.52 -12.46
C ALA A 50 11.23 -7.99 -12.92
N LEU A 51 10.57 -7.18 -12.10
CA LEU A 51 9.30 -6.56 -12.46
C LEU A 51 9.46 -5.49 -13.55
N ALA A 52 10.51 -4.68 -13.49
CA ALA A 52 10.79 -3.70 -14.53
C ALA A 52 11.03 -4.36 -15.89
N GLU A 53 11.74 -5.48 -15.92
CA GLU A 53 11.96 -6.26 -17.13
C GLU A 53 10.64 -6.85 -17.68
N GLU A 54 9.82 -7.43 -16.82
CA GLU A 54 8.47 -7.88 -17.19
C GLU A 54 7.63 -6.76 -17.82
N VAL A 55 7.65 -5.56 -17.24
CA VAL A 55 6.93 -4.39 -17.76
C VAL A 55 7.46 -3.98 -19.14
N ARG A 56 8.78 -3.94 -19.33
CA ARG A 56 9.40 -3.58 -20.62
C ARG A 56 9.08 -4.60 -21.71
N GLN A 57 9.10 -5.89 -21.39
CA GLN A 57 8.72 -6.97 -22.32
C GLN A 57 7.26 -6.86 -22.77
N ASN A 58 6.40 -6.26 -21.95
CA ASN A 58 5.00 -5.97 -22.27
C ASN A 58 4.80 -4.58 -22.91
N GLY A 59 5.85 -3.90 -23.32
CA GLY A 59 5.79 -2.64 -24.05
C GLY A 59 5.63 -1.39 -23.16
N GLY A 60 5.75 -1.53 -21.83
CA GLY A 60 5.75 -0.42 -20.90
C GLY A 60 7.15 0.16 -20.64
N GLU A 61 7.21 1.24 -19.86
CA GLU A 61 8.48 1.87 -19.45
C GLU A 61 8.61 1.80 -17.93
N ALA A 62 9.60 1.04 -17.43
CA ALA A 62 9.86 0.91 -16.00
C ALA A 62 11.35 0.71 -15.70
N MET A 63 11.77 1.22 -14.55
CA MET A 63 13.11 1.06 -13.99
C MET A 63 13.05 0.86 -12.49
N ALA A 64 13.94 0.02 -11.95
CA ALA A 64 14.05 -0.25 -10.52
C ALA A 64 15.15 0.60 -9.89
N PHE A 65 14.88 1.04 -8.66
CA PHE A 65 15.83 1.79 -7.84
C PHE A 65 15.88 1.19 -6.43
N SER A 66 17.09 1.06 -5.88
CA SER A 66 17.25 0.65 -4.49
C SER A 66 16.79 1.77 -3.56
N CYS A 67 15.90 1.47 -2.62
CA CYS A 67 15.40 2.44 -1.66
C CYS A 67 14.96 1.76 -0.36
N ASN A 68 15.58 2.16 0.75
CA ASN A 68 15.06 1.92 2.07
C ASN A 68 14.21 3.14 2.49
N VAL A 69 12.90 2.99 2.53
CA VAL A 69 11.96 4.08 2.81
C VAL A 69 12.03 4.63 4.24
N THR A 70 12.71 3.95 5.15
CA THR A 70 12.92 4.40 6.54
C THR A 70 14.27 5.10 6.76
N ASP A 71 15.02 5.30 5.68
CA ASP A 71 16.34 5.94 5.68
C ASP A 71 16.30 7.17 4.76
N SER A 72 16.46 8.35 5.32
CA SER A 72 16.36 9.63 4.62
C SER A 72 17.39 9.78 3.50
N GLU A 73 18.63 9.31 3.72
CA GLU A 73 19.69 9.38 2.71
C GLU A 73 19.42 8.41 1.55
N SER A 74 18.90 7.21 1.86
CA SER A 74 18.48 6.26 0.84
C SER A 74 17.33 6.79 -0.01
N VAL A 75 16.34 7.45 0.62
CA VAL A 75 15.22 8.07 -0.09
C VAL A 75 15.69 9.23 -0.97
N LYS A 76 16.58 10.08 -0.47
CA LYS A 76 17.17 11.19 -1.23
C LYS A 76 17.95 10.69 -2.45
N ALA A 77 18.81 9.70 -2.28
CA ALA A 77 19.56 9.10 -3.38
C ALA A 77 18.62 8.47 -4.42
N ALA A 78 17.55 7.80 -4.00
CA ALA A 78 16.56 7.26 -4.91
C ALA A 78 15.80 8.36 -5.68
N HIS A 79 15.44 9.48 -5.02
CA HIS A 79 14.81 10.63 -5.68
C HIS A 79 15.72 11.23 -6.75
N GLU A 80 17.01 11.49 -6.44
CA GLU A 80 17.98 12.02 -7.39
C GLU A 80 18.15 11.09 -8.61
N ALA A 81 18.20 9.78 -8.38
CA ALA A 81 18.32 8.79 -9.44
C ALA A 81 17.05 8.73 -10.33
N VAL A 82 15.86 8.81 -9.75
CA VAL A 82 14.59 8.89 -10.51
C VAL A 82 14.52 10.18 -11.32
N LEU A 83 14.88 11.32 -10.71
CA LEU A 83 14.90 12.63 -11.37
C LEU A 83 15.83 12.62 -12.59
N ALA A 84 17.00 12.01 -12.47
CA ALA A 84 17.97 11.89 -13.56
C ALA A 84 17.47 10.94 -14.68
N ALA A 85 16.77 9.87 -14.34
CA ALA A 85 16.32 8.86 -15.31
C ALA A 85 15.03 9.25 -16.03
N PHE A 86 14.04 9.76 -15.31
CA PHE A 86 12.68 9.97 -15.80
C PHE A 86 12.20 11.42 -15.73
N GLY A 87 12.87 12.27 -14.96
CA GLY A 87 12.42 13.62 -14.67
C GLY A 87 11.58 13.70 -13.39
N LYS A 88 10.86 14.82 -13.23
CA LYS A 88 10.07 15.14 -12.05
C LYS A 88 8.89 14.17 -11.84
N CYS A 89 8.67 13.76 -10.61
CA CYS A 89 7.55 12.92 -10.22
C CYS A 89 6.19 13.61 -10.40
N ASP A 90 5.23 12.93 -11.01
CA ASP A 90 3.82 13.36 -11.13
C ASP A 90 2.90 12.57 -10.21
N ILE A 91 3.22 11.30 -9.99
CA ILE A 91 2.41 10.35 -9.23
C ILE A 91 3.30 9.65 -8.23
N LEU A 92 2.95 9.73 -6.94
CA LEU A 92 3.62 8.97 -5.88
C LEU A 92 2.63 7.97 -5.27
N ILE A 93 2.99 6.68 -5.28
CA ILE A 93 2.25 5.64 -4.55
C ILE A 93 3.13 5.16 -3.39
N ASN A 94 2.73 5.50 -2.18
CA ASN A 94 3.37 5.05 -0.96
C ASN A 94 2.84 3.66 -0.58
N GLY A 95 3.49 2.61 -1.13
CA GLY A 95 3.06 1.23 -0.97
C GLY A 95 4.00 0.37 -0.11
N ALA A 96 5.17 0.89 0.27
CA ALA A 96 6.03 0.18 1.20
C ALA A 96 5.37 0.07 2.57
N GLY A 97 5.31 -1.14 3.11
CA GLY A 97 4.67 -1.41 4.39
C GLY A 97 4.69 -2.89 4.73
N GLY A 98 4.28 -3.20 5.94
CA GLY A 98 4.22 -4.59 6.40
C GLY A 98 4.06 -4.68 7.91
N ASN A 99 3.92 -5.90 8.40
CA ASN A 99 3.82 -6.23 9.80
C ASN A 99 5.09 -6.95 10.29
N ASN A 100 5.23 -7.06 11.60
CA ASN A 100 6.32 -7.81 12.25
C ASN A 100 5.73 -8.75 13.32
N PRO A 101 6.00 -10.07 13.28
CA PRO A 101 5.51 -11.02 14.28
C PRO A 101 5.94 -10.68 15.72
N ARG A 102 7.05 -9.96 15.91
CA ARG A 102 7.49 -9.49 17.24
C ARG A 102 6.50 -8.51 17.88
N ALA A 103 5.70 -7.80 17.07
CA ALA A 103 4.66 -6.87 17.50
C ALA A 103 3.24 -7.47 17.55
N ASN A 104 3.12 -8.79 17.49
CA ASN A 104 1.83 -9.50 17.53
C ASN A 104 1.58 -10.12 18.90
N THR A 105 0.30 -10.44 19.17
CA THR A 105 -0.10 -11.37 20.26
C THR A 105 -0.47 -12.73 19.69
N ASP A 106 -0.46 -13.78 20.52
CA ASP A 106 -0.82 -15.14 20.09
C ASP A 106 -2.35 -15.35 20.08
N LYS A 107 -3.04 -14.75 21.04
CA LYS A 107 -4.51 -14.86 21.19
C LYS A 107 -5.24 -13.60 20.71
N GLU A 108 -6.52 -13.77 20.38
CA GLU A 108 -7.44 -12.68 20.04
C GLU A 108 -7.89 -11.92 21.29
N TYR A 109 -8.09 -12.64 22.38
CA TYR A 109 -8.52 -12.13 23.68
C TYR A 109 -7.47 -12.47 24.73
N PHE A 110 -7.27 -11.56 25.68
CA PHE A 110 -6.49 -11.83 26.88
C PHE A 110 -7.38 -12.53 27.89
N GLU A 111 -6.89 -13.63 28.48
CA GLU A 111 -7.61 -14.43 29.47
C GLU A 111 -6.86 -14.51 30.79
N LEU A 112 -7.59 -14.73 31.89
CA LEU A 112 -6.95 -14.98 33.17
C LEU A 112 -6.05 -16.22 33.07
N GLY A 113 -4.82 -16.11 33.53
CA GLY A 113 -3.82 -17.17 33.44
C GLY A 113 -2.88 -17.09 32.24
N ASP A 114 -3.10 -16.16 31.29
CA ASP A 114 -2.20 -15.98 30.14
C ASP A 114 -0.80 -15.49 30.56
N ILE A 115 -0.70 -14.78 31.68
CA ILE A 115 0.60 -14.34 32.23
C ILE A 115 1.45 -15.54 32.65
N GLU A 116 0.82 -16.56 33.27
CA GLU A 116 1.50 -17.77 33.75
C GLU A 116 1.72 -18.81 32.63
N ALA A 117 0.97 -18.71 31.52
CA ALA A 117 0.92 -19.73 30.49
C ALA A 117 1.98 -19.61 29.40
N ALA A 118 2.95 -18.69 29.51
CA ALA A 118 3.95 -18.38 28.48
C ALA A 118 3.36 -18.08 27.09
N THR A 119 2.09 -17.68 27.03
CA THR A 119 1.39 -17.24 25.82
C THR A 119 1.75 -15.78 25.56
N LYS A 120 2.25 -15.46 24.37
CA LYS A 120 2.61 -14.09 24.02
C LYS A 120 1.38 -13.18 24.02
N SER A 121 1.28 -12.33 25.03
CA SER A 121 0.19 -11.41 25.30
C SER A 121 0.52 -9.96 24.91
N PHE A 122 -0.32 -9.01 25.28
CA PHE A 122 -0.04 -7.58 25.15
C PHE A 122 1.25 -7.16 25.89
N PHE A 123 1.51 -7.77 27.06
CA PHE A 123 2.66 -7.43 27.90
C PHE A 123 4.00 -7.92 27.31
N ASP A 124 3.96 -8.82 26.33
CA ASP A 124 5.11 -9.42 25.66
C ASP A 124 5.37 -8.82 24.27
N ILE A 125 4.61 -7.78 23.90
CA ILE A 125 4.85 -7.07 22.64
C ILE A 125 6.23 -6.44 22.68
N ASP A 126 7.08 -6.83 21.73
CA ASP A 126 8.43 -6.35 21.62
C ASP A 126 8.48 -4.89 21.12
N GLU A 127 9.14 -4.01 21.87
CA GLU A 127 9.22 -2.58 21.54
C GLU A 127 9.91 -2.32 20.20
N GLU A 128 11.01 -3.01 19.88
CA GLU A 128 11.71 -2.84 18.62
C GLU A 128 10.85 -3.33 17.44
N GLY A 129 10.14 -4.44 17.64
CA GLY A 129 9.18 -4.95 16.67
C GLY A 129 8.04 -3.96 16.42
N PHE A 130 7.54 -3.34 17.49
CA PHE A 130 6.50 -2.30 17.41
C PHE A 130 7.01 -1.06 16.65
N ARG A 131 8.18 -0.54 17.03
CA ARG A 131 8.84 0.60 16.36
C ARG A 131 9.08 0.30 14.89
N PHE A 132 9.60 -0.89 14.56
CA PHE A 132 9.81 -1.30 13.17
C PHE A 132 8.53 -1.20 12.34
N VAL A 133 7.39 -1.63 12.89
CA VAL A 133 6.10 -1.55 12.17
C VAL A 133 5.66 -0.10 11.97
N MET A 134 5.80 0.75 13.00
CA MET A 134 5.48 2.16 12.91
C MET A 134 6.39 2.87 11.90
N ASP A 135 7.69 2.65 11.98
CA ASP A 135 8.67 3.26 11.09
C ASP A 135 8.44 2.84 9.63
N LEU A 136 8.29 1.53 9.38
CA LEU A 136 8.09 1.04 8.03
C LEU A 136 6.81 1.59 7.38
N ASN A 137 5.70 1.63 8.12
CA ASN A 137 4.42 2.04 7.55
C ASN A 137 4.23 3.56 7.56
N PHE A 138 4.61 4.26 8.63
CA PHE A 138 4.35 5.69 8.77
C PHE A 138 5.54 6.53 8.31
N VAL A 139 6.74 6.32 8.87
CA VAL A 139 7.96 7.05 8.43
C VAL A 139 8.29 6.69 6.99
N GLY A 140 8.10 5.43 6.58
CA GLY A 140 8.24 4.97 5.20
C GLY A 140 7.21 5.54 4.20
N THR A 141 6.19 6.23 4.68
CA THR A 141 5.28 7.07 3.87
C THR A 141 5.71 8.54 3.93
N LEU A 142 6.13 9.03 5.10
CA LEU A 142 6.55 10.42 5.31
C LEU A 142 7.77 10.77 4.45
N LEU A 143 8.87 10.02 4.55
CA LEU A 143 10.14 10.36 3.90
C LEU A 143 10.03 10.39 2.36
N PRO A 144 9.45 9.39 1.66
CA PRO A 144 9.22 9.49 0.23
C PRO A 144 8.30 10.67 -0.15
N THR A 145 7.27 10.95 0.66
CA THR A 145 6.40 12.10 0.41
C THR A 145 7.18 13.41 0.50
N GLN A 146 8.07 13.58 1.49
CA GLN A 146 8.92 14.77 1.62
C GLN A 146 9.85 14.94 0.41
N ALA A 147 10.41 13.86 -0.11
CA ALA A 147 11.33 13.92 -1.23
C ALA A 147 10.60 14.22 -2.56
N PHE A 148 9.60 13.41 -2.89
CA PHE A 148 8.97 13.45 -4.22
C PHE A 148 7.88 14.52 -4.37
N ALA A 149 7.21 14.96 -3.29
CA ALA A 149 6.20 16.01 -3.38
C ALA A 149 6.80 17.38 -3.77
N GLN A 150 8.09 17.61 -3.54
CA GLN A 150 8.78 18.81 -3.98
C GLN A 150 8.74 18.98 -5.52
N ASP A 151 8.82 17.87 -6.25
CA ASP A 151 8.72 17.87 -7.70
C ASP A 151 7.34 18.30 -8.21
N MET A 152 6.31 18.09 -7.39
CA MET A 152 4.91 18.27 -7.75
C MET A 152 4.40 19.69 -7.52
N ILE A 153 5.10 20.50 -6.70
CA ILE A 153 4.64 21.83 -6.30
C ILE A 153 4.41 22.72 -7.53
N GLY A 154 3.21 23.29 -7.63
CA GLY A 154 2.83 24.21 -8.71
C GLY A 154 2.57 23.52 -10.05
N ARG A 155 2.47 22.19 -10.08
CA ARG A 155 2.18 21.40 -11.30
C ARG A 155 0.78 20.80 -11.19
N GLU A 156 -0.01 20.95 -12.22
CA GLU A 156 -1.36 20.40 -12.27
C GLU A 156 -1.37 18.89 -12.52
N GLY A 157 -2.38 18.22 -11.95
CA GLY A 157 -2.61 16.79 -12.12
C GLY A 157 -1.65 15.90 -11.36
N CYS A 158 -0.86 16.45 -10.43
CA CYS A 158 -0.03 15.66 -9.53
C CYS A 158 -0.85 15.04 -8.40
N THR A 159 -0.52 13.80 -8.03
CA THR A 159 -1.28 13.10 -6.99
C THR A 159 -0.43 12.13 -6.19
N ILE A 160 -0.78 11.99 -4.90
CA ILE A 160 -0.18 11.05 -3.97
C ILE A 160 -1.27 10.07 -3.54
N ILE A 161 -0.97 8.77 -3.64
CA ILE A 161 -1.82 7.69 -3.14
C ILE A 161 -1.09 6.95 -2.03
N ASN A 162 -1.66 6.96 -0.84
CA ASN A 162 -1.15 6.20 0.30
C ASN A 162 -1.85 4.84 0.39
N ILE A 163 -1.08 3.78 0.63
CA ILE A 163 -1.67 2.46 0.86
C ILE A 163 -1.91 2.26 2.35
N SER A 164 -3.17 2.47 2.73
CA SER A 164 -3.68 2.19 4.07
C SER A 164 -4.06 0.70 4.22
N SER A 165 -5.09 0.41 4.98
CA SER A 165 -5.67 -0.93 5.16
C SER A 165 -7.07 -0.78 5.76
N MET A 166 -7.95 -1.76 5.56
CA MET A 166 -9.19 -1.89 6.33
C MET A 166 -8.95 -1.89 7.85
N ASN A 167 -7.73 -2.31 8.29
CA ASN A 167 -7.32 -2.29 9.70
C ASN A 167 -7.27 -0.88 10.31
N ALA A 168 -7.26 0.16 9.48
CA ALA A 168 -7.37 1.54 9.93
C ALA A 168 -8.78 1.90 10.41
N TYR A 169 -9.79 1.15 10.01
CA TYR A 169 -11.20 1.31 10.40
C TYR A 169 -11.60 0.29 11.45
N THR A 170 -11.30 -0.98 11.20
CA THR A 170 -11.63 -2.10 12.08
C THR A 170 -10.33 -2.84 12.38
N PRO A 171 -9.71 -2.62 13.56
CA PRO A 171 -8.43 -3.24 13.89
C PRO A 171 -8.58 -4.76 13.94
N LEU A 172 -7.73 -5.46 13.20
CA LEU A 172 -7.65 -6.91 13.33
C LEU A 172 -7.03 -7.26 14.68
N THR A 173 -7.55 -8.33 15.29
CA THR A 173 -6.96 -8.94 16.47
C THR A 173 -5.51 -9.34 16.25
N LYS A 174 -4.71 -9.42 17.30
CA LYS A 174 -3.30 -9.86 17.31
C LYS A 174 -2.26 -8.92 16.68
N ILE A 175 -2.63 -7.87 15.95
CA ILE A 175 -1.69 -7.00 15.20
C ILE A 175 -1.88 -5.51 15.52
N PRO A 176 -1.74 -5.09 16.79
CA PRO A 176 -2.06 -3.72 17.22
C PRO A 176 -1.15 -2.66 16.56
N ALA A 177 0.14 -2.94 16.42
CA ALA A 177 1.08 -2.00 15.83
C ALA A 177 0.74 -1.68 14.36
N TYR A 178 0.41 -2.70 13.57
CA TYR A 178 0.04 -2.52 12.17
C TYR A 178 -1.27 -1.75 12.03
N SER A 179 -2.29 -2.09 12.82
CA SER A 179 -3.59 -1.39 12.80
C SER A 179 -3.42 0.08 13.18
N GLY A 180 -2.67 0.38 14.25
CA GLY A 180 -2.36 1.74 14.66
C GLY A 180 -1.59 2.54 13.59
N ALA A 181 -0.58 1.94 12.97
CA ALA A 181 0.18 2.59 11.89
C ALA A 181 -0.72 2.90 10.68
N LYS A 182 -1.62 2.00 10.30
CA LYS A 182 -2.54 2.23 9.17
C LYS A 182 -3.64 3.26 9.49
N ALA A 183 -4.09 3.36 10.75
CA ALA A 183 -4.95 4.44 11.20
C ALA A 183 -4.24 5.82 11.11
N ALA A 184 -2.96 5.87 11.49
CA ALA A 184 -2.13 7.07 11.35
C ALA A 184 -2.00 7.51 9.87
N ILE A 185 -1.90 6.57 8.91
CA ILE A 185 -1.88 6.87 7.47
C ILE A 185 -3.18 7.54 7.01
N ASN A 186 -4.36 7.11 7.50
CA ASN A 186 -5.62 7.76 7.15
C ASN A 186 -5.63 9.22 7.60
N ASN A 187 -5.24 9.50 8.83
CA ASN A 187 -5.18 10.86 9.37
C ASN A 187 -4.13 11.70 8.63
N PHE A 188 -2.96 11.15 8.39
CA PHE A 188 -1.88 11.84 7.65
C PHE A 188 -2.28 12.16 6.21
N THR A 189 -3.03 11.28 5.54
CA THR A 189 -3.60 11.53 4.21
C THR A 189 -4.49 12.77 4.19
N GLN A 190 -5.38 12.90 5.19
CA GLN A 190 -6.25 14.08 5.34
C GLN A 190 -5.45 15.35 5.57
N TRP A 191 -4.45 15.29 6.47
CA TRP A 191 -3.59 16.42 6.75
C TRP A 191 -2.82 16.88 5.50
N LEU A 192 -2.18 15.95 4.78
CA LEU A 192 -1.47 16.25 3.54
C LEU A 192 -2.38 16.84 2.46
N ALA A 193 -3.59 16.32 2.32
CA ALA A 193 -4.56 16.80 1.35
C ALA A 193 -4.90 18.28 1.55
N VAL A 194 -5.10 18.67 2.81
CA VAL A 194 -5.34 20.08 3.16
C VAL A 194 -4.07 20.90 2.96
N HIS A 195 -2.92 20.42 3.44
CA HIS A 195 -1.65 21.11 3.38
C HIS A 195 -1.21 21.43 1.95
N PHE A 196 -1.40 20.49 1.02
CA PHE A 196 -1.00 20.64 -0.39
C PHE A 196 -2.10 21.16 -1.32
N SER A 197 -3.30 21.46 -0.82
CA SER A 197 -4.46 21.84 -1.64
C SER A 197 -4.21 23.12 -2.49
N LYS A 198 -3.36 24.03 -2.03
CA LYS A 198 -3.08 25.31 -2.71
C LYS A 198 -1.94 25.22 -3.73
N VAL A 199 -1.27 24.10 -3.84
CA VAL A 199 -0.10 23.91 -4.73
C VAL A 199 -0.34 22.84 -5.80
N GLY A 200 -1.60 22.42 -6.01
CA GLY A 200 -2.00 21.56 -7.13
C GLY A 200 -1.82 20.06 -6.89
N ILE A 201 -1.56 19.61 -5.65
CA ILE A 201 -1.36 18.19 -5.33
C ILE A 201 -2.59 17.64 -4.62
N ARG A 202 -3.19 16.57 -5.17
CA ARG A 202 -4.21 15.78 -4.49
C ARG A 202 -3.58 14.65 -3.70
N VAL A 203 -4.08 14.38 -2.52
CA VAL A 203 -3.60 13.28 -1.67
C VAL A 203 -4.78 12.45 -1.21
N ASN A 204 -4.78 11.17 -1.59
CA ASN A 204 -5.81 10.21 -1.20
C ASN A 204 -5.18 8.90 -0.73
N ALA A 205 -5.98 8.01 -0.20
CA ALA A 205 -5.55 6.67 0.17
C ALA A 205 -6.55 5.62 -0.32
N ILE A 206 -6.08 4.40 -0.45
CA ILE A 206 -6.91 3.20 -0.53
C ILE A 206 -6.67 2.34 0.71
N ALA A 207 -7.71 1.67 1.17
CA ALA A 207 -7.67 0.76 2.31
C ALA A 207 -8.04 -0.66 1.86
N PRO A 208 -7.05 -1.46 1.38
CA PRO A 208 -7.29 -2.82 0.95
C PRO A 208 -7.78 -3.71 2.10
N GLY A 209 -8.76 -4.56 1.81
CA GLY A 209 -9.16 -5.69 2.62
C GLY A 209 -8.31 -6.92 2.33
N PHE A 210 -8.94 -8.08 2.22
CA PHE A 210 -8.27 -9.33 1.93
C PHE A 210 -8.29 -9.64 0.42
N PHE A 211 -7.10 -9.81 -0.14
CA PHE A 211 -6.87 -10.19 -1.53
C PHE A 211 -6.12 -11.51 -1.59
N SER A 212 -6.61 -12.45 -2.39
CA SER A 212 -5.89 -13.68 -2.67
C SER A 212 -4.86 -13.42 -3.75
N THR A 213 -3.62 -13.81 -3.48
CA THR A 213 -2.49 -13.67 -4.39
C THR A 213 -1.67 -14.97 -4.40
N LYS A 214 -0.87 -15.17 -5.43
CA LYS A 214 0.02 -16.34 -5.50
C LYS A 214 0.95 -16.45 -4.28
N GLN A 215 1.32 -15.32 -3.68
CA GLN A 215 2.26 -15.32 -2.55
C GLN A 215 1.61 -15.69 -1.21
N ASN A 216 0.31 -15.45 -1.05
CA ASN A 216 -0.39 -15.76 0.20
C ASN A 216 -1.33 -16.97 0.10
N ALA A 217 -1.44 -17.59 -1.07
CA ALA A 217 -2.34 -18.72 -1.31
C ALA A 217 -2.14 -19.86 -0.29
N ALA A 218 -0.90 -20.19 0.06
CA ALA A 218 -0.58 -21.23 1.04
C ALA A 218 -1.01 -20.88 2.48
N LEU A 219 -1.25 -19.61 2.79
CA LEU A 219 -1.81 -19.19 4.10
C LEU A 219 -3.33 -19.21 4.12
N LEU A 220 -3.95 -19.21 2.94
CA LEU A 220 -5.39 -19.10 2.77
C LEU A 220 -6.03 -20.45 2.43
N PHE A 221 -5.32 -21.33 1.74
CA PHE A 221 -5.84 -22.61 1.27
C PHE A 221 -4.92 -23.76 1.68
N ASN A 222 -5.53 -24.86 2.06
CA ASN A 222 -4.85 -26.14 2.29
C ASN A 222 -4.34 -26.72 0.97
N PRO A 223 -3.43 -27.74 0.98
CA PRO A 223 -2.95 -28.37 -0.23
C PRO A 223 -4.03 -28.99 -1.12
N ASP A 224 -5.16 -29.37 -0.55
CA ASP A 224 -6.35 -29.89 -1.26
C ASP A 224 -7.26 -28.80 -1.85
N GLY A 225 -6.88 -27.51 -1.68
CA GLY A 225 -7.65 -26.36 -2.15
C GLY A 225 -8.78 -25.90 -1.21
N THR A 226 -9.00 -26.60 -0.09
CA THR A 226 -9.99 -26.17 0.91
C THR A 226 -9.50 -24.95 1.69
N PRO A 227 -10.42 -24.05 2.12
CA PRO A 227 -10.05 -22.91 2.94
C PRO A 227 -9.43 -23.33 4.28
N THR A 228 -8.38 -22.64 4.72
CA THR A 228 -7.88 -22.77 6.10
C THR A 228 -8.89 -22.20 7.09
N ALA A 229 -8.78 -22.58 8.38
CA ALA A 229 -9.62 -21.99 9.44
C ALA A 229 -9.55 -20.45 9.47
N ARG A 230 -8.38 -19.87 9.18
CA ARG A 230 -8.21 -18.43 9.04
C ARG A 230 -9.04 -17.88 7.88
N THR A 231 -9.02 -18.53 6.74
CA THR A 231 -9.80 -18.14 5.57
C THR A 231 -11.29 -18.20 5.85
N GLY A 232 -11.76 -19.24 6.55
CA GLY A 232 -13.16 -19.35 7.00
C GLY A 232 -13.60 -18.14 7.82
N LYS A 233 -12.79 -17.73 8.82
CA LYS A 233 -13.07 -16.51 9.61
C LYS A 233 -13.09 -15.24 8.75
N ILE A 234 -12.14 -15.07 7.84
CA ILE A 234 -12.07 -13.92 6.94
C ILE A 234 -13.32 -13.82 6.07
N LEU A 235 -13.69 -14.92 5.42
CA LEU A 235 -14.83 -14.93 4.49
C LEU A 235 -16.16 -14.75 5.24
N ALA A 236 -16.29 -15.30 6.44
CA ALA A 236 -17.48 -15.11 7.30
C ALA A 236 -17.63 -13.63 7.74
N ALA A 237 -16.52 -12.93 7.95
CA ALA A 237 -16.51 -11.51 8.30
C ALA A 237 -16.54 -10.56 7.08
N THR A 238 -16.47 -11.08 5.85
CA THR A 238 -16.53 -10.30 4.62
C THR A 238 -17.90 -10.46 3.97
N PRO A 239 -18.80 -9.45 3.98
CA PRO A 239 -20.17 -9.58 3.43
C PRO A 239 -20.24 -10.06 1.99
N MET A 240 -19.30 -9.69 1.13
CA MET A 240 -19.22 -10.20 -0.24
C MET A 240 -18.81 -11.68 -0.34
N GLY A 241 -18.39 -12.33 0.76
CA GLY A 241 -18.11 -13.76 0.85
C GLY A 241 -16.94 -14.25 -0.01
N ARG A 242 -16.06 -13.36 -0.48
CA ARG A 242 -14.92 -13.69 -1.34
C ARG A 242 -13.73 -12.77 -1.07
N PHE A 243 -12.57 -13.18 -1.55
CA PHE A 243 -11.41 -12.30 -1.66
C PHE A 243 -11.57 -11.31 -2.81
N GLY A 244 -10.92 -10.15 -2.69
CA GLY A 244 -10.81 -9.18 -3.77
C GLY A 244 -9.87 -9.65 -4.90
N ASP A 245 -10.11 -9.15 -6.10
CA ASP A 245 -9.23 -9.28 -7.27
C ASP A 245 -8.28 -8.06 -7.31
N SER A 246 -7.00 -8.27 -7.01
CA SER A 246 -6.02 -7.18 -6.96
C SER A 246 -5.77 -6.55 -8.33
N GLU A 247 -5.84 -7.34 -9.40
CA GLU A 247 -5.61 -6.88 -10.75
C GLU A 247 -6.69 -5.90 -11.23
N LYS A 248 -7.96 -6.20 -10.92
CA LYS A 248 -9.10 -5.43 -11.42
C LYS A 248 -9.64 -4.43 -10.41
N GLU A 249 -9.98 -4.94 -9.22
CA GLU A 249 -10.73 -4.16 -8.23
C GLU A 249 -9.82 -3.19 -7.48
N LEU A 250 -8.61 -3.62 -7.12
CA LEU A 250 -7.66 -2.76 -6.42
C LEU A 250 -7.00 -1.75 -7.37
N SER A 251 -6.49 -2.22 -8.52
CA SER A 251 -5.90 -1.33 -9.53
C SER A 251 -6.93 -0.38 -10.13
N GLY A 252 -8.20 -0.81 -10.30
CA GLY A 252 -9.27 0.04 -10.78
C GLY A 252 -9.53 1.25 -9.89
N ALA A 253 -9.52 1.08 -8.57
CA ALA A 253 -9.69 2.17 -7.62
C ALA A 253 -8.50 3.16 -7.65
N VAL A 254 -7.26 2.65 -7.76
CA VAL A 254 -6.08 3.49 -7.92
C VAL A 254 -6.18 4.29 -9.22
N LEU A 255 -6.45 3.64 -10.35
CA LEU A 255 -6.57 4.31 -11.66
C LEU A 255 -7.70 5.35 -11.69
N PHE A 256 -8.81 5.12 -10.97
CA PHE A 256 -9.86 6.12 -10.80
C PHE A 256 -9.33 7.37 -10.08
N LEU A 257 -8.63 7.21 -8.96
CA LEU A 257 -8.07 8.33 -8.22
C LEU A 257 -6.96 9.08 -8.98
N LEU A 258 -6.27 8.40 -9.89
CA LEU A 258 -5.25 8.99 -10.77
C LEU A 258 -5.84 9.70 -11.99
N ASN A 259 -7.08 9.38 -12.37
CA ASN A 259 -7.76 10.03 -13.47
C ASN A 259 -8.15 11.47 -13.08
N ASN A 260 -7.38 12.44 -13.56
CA ASN A 260 -7.60 13.83 -13.19
C ASN A 260 -8.94 14.39 -13.69
N ASP A 261 -9.47 13.91 -14.82
CA ASP A 261 -10.78 14.34 -15.33
C ASP A 261 -11.94 13.85 -14.46
N ALA A 262 -11.80 12.65 -13.86
CA ALA A 262 -12.83 12.05 -13.02
C ALA A 262 -12.67 12.36 -11.53
N ALA A 263 -11.46 12.61 -11.05
CA ALA A 263 -11.14 12.71 -9.63
C ALA A 263 -10.48 14.04 -9.23
N SER A 264 -10.52 15.07 -10.07
CA SER A 264 -9.86 16.36 -9.79
C SER A 264 -10.35 17.06 -8.52
N PHE A 265 -11.61 16.80 -8.10
CA PHE A 265 -12.19 17.36 -6.86
C PHE A 265 -12.19 16.38 -5.69
N ILE A 266 -11.45 15.26 -5.80
CA ILE A 266 -11.32 14.24 -4.75
C ILE A 266 -9.92 14.35 -4.13
N THR A 267 -9.88 14.79 -2.87
CA THR A 267 -8.66 14.83 -2.05
C THR A 267 -9.00 14.60 -0.57
N GLY A 268 -8.12 13.96 0.17
CA GLY A 268 -8.28 13.65 1.60
C GLY A 268 -9.14 12.44 1.91
N VAL A 269 -9.56 11.67 0.90
CA VAL A 269 -10.36 10.45 1.12
C VAL A 269 -9.48 9.22 1.29
N THR A 270 -9.97 8.27 2.08
CA THR A 270 -9.46 6.88 2.09
C THR A 270 -10.60 5.98 1.65
N ILE A 271 -10.42 5.25 0.55
CA ILE A 271 -11.44 4.37 -0.02
C ILE A 271 -11.22 2.94 0.45
N PRO A 272 -12.11 2.35 1.26
CA PRO A 272 -12.06 0.92 1.57
C PRO A 272 -12.35 0.09 0.31
N ILE A 273 -11.52 -0.94 0.08
CA ILE A 273 -11.71 -1.92 -0.98
C ILE A 273 -11.61 -3.29 -0.32
N ASP A 274 -12.67 -3.68 0.40
CA ASP A 274 -12.62 -4.75 1.39
C ASP A 274 -13.84 -5.69 1.39
N GLY A 275 -14.72 -5.57 0.40
CA GLY A 275 -15.92 -6.40 0.30
C GLY A 275 -16.93 -6.19 1.43
N GLY A 276 -16.87 -5.01 2.09
CA GLY A 276 -17.74 -4.64 3.20
C GLY A 276 -17.23 -5.05 4.57
N PHE A 277 -16.00 -5.58 4.67
CA PHE A 277 -15.42 -6.05 5.93
C PHE A 277 -15.45 -4.99 7.03
N SER A 278 -14.96 -3.77 6.73
CA SER A 278 -14.90 -2.69 7.73
C SER A 278 -16.26 -2.10 8.10
N ALA A 279 -17.28 -2.33 7.28
CA ALA A 279 -18.66 -1.86 7.53
C ALA A 279 -19.53 -2.89 8.27
N TYR A 280 -19.07 -4.14 8.40
CA TYR A 280 -19.85 -5.23 8.95
C TYR A 280 -19.81 -5.22 10.49
N SER A 281 -21.00 -5.10 11.10
CA SER A 281 -21.15 -5.11 12.58
C SER A 281 -21.24 -6.50 13.18
N GLY A 282 -21.46 -7.55 12.39
CA GLY A 282 -21.63 -8.92 12.84
C GLY A 282 -23.06 -9.28 13.28
N VAL A 283 -24.04 -8.40 13.12
CA VAL A 283 -25.46 -8.60 13.46
C VAL A 283 -26.35 -8.23 12.31
#